data_83990c7e59c118a4148b1ee8faeeaf40
#
_entry.id   83990c7e59c118a4148b1ee8faeeaf40
#
_cell.length_a   1.000
_cell.length_b   1.000
_cell.length_c   1.000
_cell.angle_alpha   90.00
_cell.angle_beta   90.00
_cell.angle_gamma   90.00
#
_symmetry.space_group_name_H-M   'P 1'
#
loop_
_entity.id
_entity.type
_entity.pdbx_description
1 polymer ?
#
loop_
_entity_poly.entity_id
_entity_poly.type
_entity_poly.pdbx_seq_one_letter_code
_entity_poly.pdbx_strand_id
1 'polypeptide(L)'
;MQRWGHAARDTLAMPMKCTPSRFCLVLSLVAVLTMHVLAQTPSSSSKMPSHKISMAGLRVASNIDELLAKTRPVNMPYEPSRLSPKEQHMIDKLVDASHWLDSIYWRQIDPEGLKIYQTLVTSSDPQAQKVARLLFINGSRWDLVNDNKPFLGTEPMPPGRAFYPKGLTREQIEEYVKQHPGKKAEIYSPYTMVERRGEELVGVPYHVKFREFLEPMAKDLREAAELTDDQDFAKFLRLRADALLNDDYYPSDIAWLDLKNPKFDVIFAPYETYDDDLLGVKATYGAAVLIRNEEESKKLATYQKYVPAIQDALPVPAEDRPSKQGHSTPMEVMDAPFRSGDLGHGYQAVADNLPNDARIHQEKGTKKIFFKNFGDARVEYVVMPLAERLMRPDQAQHVTADAYLASTLMHEIAHGLGPAFARTPSGRADIREAIGPLNASLEEAKADVVGMYGLKWLVDHTVLPKERLPEIYTSYVADFFRSVRFGVGEAHGGAEMMEFNYLSEQGAVQLLAAPGTMDENTGDRSRRYVVNYDKMPEAITNLAKQLLTLEATGDRSATEAWFDKYGKMPEELQQMLAGTRDIPVDVEPIFSFPKTVR
;
A
#
# COMPACT_ATOMS: atom_id res chain seq x y z
N MET A 1 43.25 -34.86 5.51
CA MET A 1 43.55 -36.24 5.98
C MET A 1 42.23 -36.91 6.28
N GLN A 2 42.05 -38.06 5.61
CA GLN A 2 41.11 -39.17 5.85
C GLN A 2 39.60 -38.79 5.87
N ARG A 3 38.82 -39.10 4.78
CA ARG A 3 38.45 -40.32 4.08
C ARG A 3 37.79 -41.41 4.96
N TRP A 4 36.61 -41.76 4.50
CA TRP A 4 35.94 -43.07 4.33
C TRP A 4 34.42 -42.84 4.45
N GLY A 5 33.49 -43.35 3.62
CA GLY A 5 33.56 -44.25 2.46
C GLY A 5 32.24 -45.06 2.37
N HIS A 6 31.67 -45.03 1.23
CA HIS A 6 30.74 -45.96 0.55
C HIS A 6 30.11 -47.17 1.30
N ALA A 7 28.81 -47.40 1.01
CA ALA A 7 28.25 -48.63 0.39
C ALA A 7 26.74 -48.38 0.09
N ALA A 8 26.29 -48.55 -0.95
CA ALA A 8 25.79 -49.10 -2.19
C ALA A 8 25.21 -50.54 -2.09
N ARG A 9 24.12 -50.73 -2.87
CA ARG A 9 23.53 -51.99 -3.40
C ARG A 9 22.38 -52.59 -2.59
N ASP A 10 21.39 -53.21 -3.17
CA ASP A 10 20.96 -53.44 -4.57
C ASP A 10 19.52 -53.99 -4.59
N THR A 11 18.81 -53.65 -5.66
CA THR A 11 17.89 -54.46 -6.47
C THR A 11 16.86 -55.41 -5.84
N LEU A 12 15.60 -55.28 -6.29
CA LEU A 12 14.96 -56.38 -7.07
C LEU A 12 13.64 -55.88 -7.69
N ALA A 13 13.66 -55.79 -8.99
CA ALA A 13 12.49 -55.75 -9.86
C ALA A 13 12.08 -57.17 -10.23
N MET A 14 10.78 -57.45 -10.32
CA MET A 14 10.25 -58.39 -11.29
C MET A 14 8.76 -58.19 -11.57
N PRO A 15 8.33 -58.43 -12.80
CA PRO A 15 7.02 -58.06 -13.31
C PRO A 15 6.02 -59.24 -13.30
N MET A 16 4.73 -58.90 -13.29
CA MET A 16 3.73 -59.92 -13.64
C MET A 16 2.76 -59.42 -14.72
N LYS A 17 2.61 -60.33 -15.66
CA LYS A 17 2.02 -60.24 -16.99
C LYS A 17 0.50 -60.09 -16.99
N CYS A 18 0.03 -59.46 -18.08
CA CYS A 18 -1.33 -59.56 -18.62
C CYS A 18 -1.77 -60.96 -18.97
N THR A 19 -3.04 -61.27 -18.80
CA THR A 19 -3.80 -62.02 -19.83
C THR A 19 -5.32 -61.66 -19.73
N PRO A 20 -6.02 -61.66 -20.87
CA PRO A 20 -7.41 -61.18 -20.98
C PRO A 20 -8.42 -62.35 -21.01
N SER A 21 -9.63 -62.13 -20.60
CA SER A 21 -10.73 -63.05 -20.90
C SER A 21 -12.11 -62.39 -20.98
N ARG A 22 -12.58 -62.29 -22.22
CA ARG A 22 -13.89 -62.64 -22.81
C ARG A 22 -15.18 -62.00 -22.25
N PHE A 23 -15.76 -61.18 -23.11
CA PHE A 23 -17.13 -61.22 -23.66
C PHE A 23 -18.22 -61.91 -22.82
N CYS A 24 -19.27 -61.12 -22.47
CA CYS A 24 -20.64 -61.58 -22.56
C CYS A 24 -21.57 -60.44 -22.96
N LEU A 25 -22.12 -60.60 -24.15
CA LEU A 25 -23.18 -59.82 -24.76
C LEU A 25 -24.52 -60.36 -24.20
N VAL A 26 -25.35 -59.49 -23.64
CA VAL A 26 -26.78 -59.78 -23.48
C VAL A 26 -27.57 -58.60 -24.01
N LEU A 27 -28.23 -58.82 -25.14
CA LEU A 27 -29.34 -58.04 -25.66
C LEU A 27 -30.58 -58.36 -24.84
N SER A 28 -31.30 -57.32 -24.44
CA SER A 28 -32.76 -57.46 -24.20
C SER A 28 -33.47 -56.11 -24.33
N LEU A 29 -34.19 -56.02 -25.38
CA LEU A 29 -35.56 -55.51 -25.58
C LEU A 29 -35.98 -54.15 -25.02
N VAL A 30 -36.29 -53.32 -25.98
CA VAL A 30 -37.08 -52.10 -25.97
C VAL A 30 -38.50 -52.37 -25.46
N ALA A 31 -38.96 -51.60 -24.47
CA ALA A 31 -40.35 -51.34 -24.22
C ALA A 31 -40.55 -49.82 -24.12
N VAL A 32 -41.16 -49.28 -25.16
CA VAL A 32 -41.62 -47.88 -25.22
C VAL A 32 -42.86 -47.77 -24.36
N LEU A 33 -42.76 -47.05 -23.22
CA LEU A 33 -43.89 -46.53 -22.51
C LEU A 33 -43.83 -45.01 -22.57
N THR A 34 -44.64 -44.42 -23.41
CA THR A 34 -44.95 -42.98 -23.44
C THR A 34 -45.72 -42.59 -22.19
N MET A 35 -45.04 -42.04 -21.20
CA MET A 35 -45.71 -41.26 -20.15
C MET A 35 -45.60 -39.80 -20.51
N HIS A 36 -46.77 -39.19 -20.75
CA HIS A 36 -46.94 -37.74 -20.75
C HIS A 36 -46.68 -37.20 -19.33
N VAL A 37 -45.49 -36.64 -19.10
CA VAL A 37 -45.24 -35.81 -17.93
C VAL A 37 -45.60 -34.37 -18.31
N LEU A 38 -46.68 -33.89 -17.76
CA LEU A 38 -47.06 -32.49 -17.73
C LEU A 38 -45.85 -31.70 -17.16
N ALA A 39 -45.26 -30.84 -17.99
CA ALA A 39 -44.29 -29.85 -17.57
C ALA A 39 -44.98 -28.89 -16.59
N GLN A 40 -44.78 -29.11 -15.30
CA GLN A 40 -45.01 -28.08 -14.31
C GLN A 40 -43.79 -27.13 -14.38
N THR A 41 -43.99 -25.97 -14.95
CA THR A 41 -43.13 -24.80 -14.80
C THR A 41 -42.93 -24.53 -13.31
N PRO A 42 -41.71 -24.43 -12.79
CA PRO A 42 -41.53 -23.91 -11.45
C PRO A 42 -41.85 -22.42 -11.49
N SER A 43 -43.01 -22.06 -11.05
CA SER A 43 -43.38 -20.68 -10.79
C SER A 43 -42.74 -20.24 -9.48
N SER A 44 -42.37 -18.97 -9.51
CA SER A 44 -41.94 -18.12 -8.39
C SER A 44 -40.60 -18.45 -7.74
N SER A 45 -39.54 -17.81 -8.29
CA SER A 45 -38.52 -17.26 -7.44
C SER A 45 -39.21 -16.38 -6.40
N SER A 46 -39.29 -16.85 -5.15
CA SER A 46 -39.61 -16.00 -4.03
C SER A 46 -38.53 -14.93 -3.93
N LYS A 47 -38.77 -13.76 -4.55
CA LYS A 47 -38.02 -12.56 -4.22
C LYS A 47 -38.15 -12.38 -2.72
N MET A 48 -37.09 -12.62 -1.97
CA MET A 48 -37.02 -12.12 -0.61
C MET A 48 -37.40 -10.64 -0.65
N PRO A 49 -38.21 -10.14 0.27
CA PRO A 49 -38.53 -8.73 0.33
C PRO A 49 -37.18 -7.99 0.56
N SER A 50 -36.72 -7.25 -0.43
CA SER A 50 -35.67 -6.28 -0.24
C SER A 50 -36.23 -5.24 0.72
N HIS A 51 -35.89 -5.35 2.00
CA HIS A 51 -36.08 -4.24 2.90
C HIS A 51 -35.25 -3.11 2.32
N LYS A 52 -35.90 -2.15 1.64
CA LYS A 52 -35.26 -0.93 1.19
C LYS A 52 -34.75 -0.23 2.43
N ILE A 53 -33.45 -0.24 2.63
CA ILE A 53 -32.79 0.55 3.66
C ILE A 53 -33.14 2.01 3.33
N SER A 54 -33.87 2.66 4.22
CA SER A 54 -34.24 4.07 4.09
C SER A 54 -33.27 4.90 4.89
N MET A 55 -32.86 6.07 4.37
CA MET A 55 -32.07 7.06 5.12
C MET A 55 -32.66 7.38 6.49
N ALA A 56 -34.00 7.35 6.63
CA ALA A 56 -34.70 7.63 7.90
C ALA A 56 -34.37 6.64 9.05
N GLY A 57 -33.78 5.47 8.75
CA GLY A 57 -33.36 4.48 9.76
C GLY A 57 -31.84 4.51 10.02
N LEU A 58 -31.07 5.33 9.29
CA LEU A 58 -29.62 5.39 9.42
C LEU A 58 -29.20 6.57 10.30
N ARG A 59 -28.33 6.30 11.27
CA ARG A 59 -27.70 7.35 12.04
C ARG A 59 -26.46 7.83 11.28
N VAL A 60 -26.56 9.00 10.67
CA VAL A 60 -25.51 9.62 9.84
C VAL A 60 -24.88 10.78 10.62
N ALA A 61 -23.57 10.94 10.55
CA ALA A 61 -22.87 12.09 11.13
C ALA A 61 -23.38 13.40 10.52
N SER A 62 -23.49 14.45 11.34
CA SER A 62 -24.01 15.75 10.90
C SER A 62 -23.04 16.52 9.99
N ASN A 63 -21.77 16.16 10.00
CA ASN A 63 -20.68 16.86 9.29
C ASN A 63 -20.21 16.13 8.02
N ILE A 64 -21.10 15.42 7.31
CA ILE A 64 -20.76 14.65 6.10
C ILE A 64 -20.05 15.53 5.04
N ASP A 65 -20.47 16.78 4.87
CA ASP A 65 -19.84 17.69 3.90
C ASP A 65 -18.40 18.05 4.29
N GLU A 66 -18.09 18.19 5.56
CA GLU A 66 -16.73 18.38 6.07
C GLU A 66 -15.87 17.12 5.85
N LEU A 67 -16.45 15.93 6.07
CA LEU A 67 -15.73 14.68 5.84
C LEU A 67 -15.42 14.47 4.35
N LEU A 68 -16.37 14.77 3.46
CA LEU A 68 -16.15 14.72 2.01
C LEU A 68 -15.13 15.75 1.52
N ALA A 69 -15.04 16.91 2.19
CA ALA A 69 -14.07 17.96 1.83
C ALA A 69 -12.61 17.57 2.15
N LYS A 70 -12.38 16.53 2.96
CA LYS A 70 -11.05 15.99 3.23
C LYS A 70 -10.38 15.36 2.02
N THR A 71 -11.14 14.95 1.02
CA THR A 71 -10.62 14.36 -0.20
C THR A 71 -11.00 15.19 -1.42
N ARG A 72 -10.03 15.37 -2.34
CA ARG A 72 -10.24 16.08 -3.60
C ARG A 72 -10.53 15.09 -4.72
N PRO A 73 -11.70 15.14 -5.40
CA PRO A 73 -11.93 14.35 -6.62
C PRO A 73 -10.94 14.76 -7.73
N VAL A 74 -10.20 13.80 -8.25
CA VAL A 74 -9.20 14.01 -9.31
C VAL A 74 -9.37 12.95 -10.38
N ASN A 75 -9.51 13.38 -11.64
CA ASN A 75 -9.55 12.46 -12.76
C ASN A 75 -8.16 11.84 -12.96
N MET A 76 -8.07 10.52 -12.83
CA MET A 76 -6.82 9.80 -13.08
C MET A 76 -6.59 9.67 -14.58
N PRO A 77 -5.40 10.02 -15.08
CA PRO A 77 -5.12 10.01 -16.51
C PRO A 77 -5.10 8.59 -17.07
N TYR A 78 -5.77 8.39 -18.19
CA TYR A 78 -5.71 7.20 -19.03
C TYR A 78 -5.75 7.60 -20.48
N GLU A 79 -4.72 7.27 -21.25
CA GLU A 79 -4.58 7.64 -22.66
C GLU A 79 -4.62 6.41 -23.58
N PRO A 80 -5.80 5.88 -23.90
CA PRO A 80 -5.92 4.68 -24.73
C PRO A 80 -5.35 4.88 -26.15
N SER A 81 -5.25 6.11 -26.64
CA SER A 81 -4.67 6.41 -27.96
C SER A 81 -3.19 6.01 -28.09
N ARG A 82 -2.48 5.84 -26.97
CA ARG A 82 -1.09 5.36 -26.93
C ARG A 82 -0.97 3.83 -26.95
N LEU A 83 -2.09 3.14 -26.95
CA LEU A 83 -2.18 1.68 -26.84
C LEU A 83 -2.78 1.08 -28.12
N SER A 84 -2.30 -0.09 -28.50
CA SER A 84 -2.93 -0.87 -29.57
C SER A 84 -4.32 -1.35 -29.13
N PRO A 85 -5.24 -1.66 -30.07
CA PRO A 85 -6.54 -2.22 -29.71
C PRO A 85 -6.46 -3.50 -28.87
N LYS A 86 -5.42 -4.32 -29.08
CA LYS A 86 -5.15 -5.54 -28.31
C LYS A 86 -4.79 -5.22 -26.86
N GLU A 87 -3.93 -4.21 -26.64
CA GLU A 87 -3.53 -3.75 -25.31
C GLU A 87 -4.69 -3.08 -24.58
N GLN A 88 -5.51 -2.29 -25.27
CA GLN A 88 -6.72 -1.70 -24.69
C GLN A 88 -7.67 -2.81 -24.19
N HIS A 89 -7.90 -3.83 -24.99
CA HIS A 89 -8.75 -4.96 -24.59
C HIS A 89 -8.15 -5.76 -23.43
N MET A 90 -6.82 -5.91 -23.37
CA MET A 90 -6.14 -6.49 -22.21
C MET A 90 -6.39 -5.68 -20.93
N ILE A 91 -6.27 -4.36 -21.00
CA ILE A 91 -6.55 -3.48 -19.85
C ILE A 91 -8.00 -3.61 -19.41
N ASP A 92 -8.97 -3.65 -20.35
CA ASP A 92 -10.38 -3.86 -20.01
C ASP A 92 -10.57 -5.17 -19.21
N LYS A 93 -9.89 -6.27 -19.60
CA LYS A 93 -9.93 -7.52 -18.86
C LYS A 93 -9.29 -7.43 -17.47
N LEU A 94 -8.19 -6.70 -17.35
CA LEU A 94 -7.55 -6.46 -16.05
C LEU A 94 -8.42 -5.60 -15.14
N VAL A 95 -9.11 -4.61 -15.68
CA VAL A 95 -10.09 -3.79 -14.93
C VAL A 95 -11.29 -4.64 -14.50
N ASP A 96 -11.82 -5.50 -15.39
CA ASP A 96 -12.91 -6.43 -15.03
C ASP A 96 -12.50 -7.35 -13.87
N ALA A 97 -11.26 -7.88 -13.90
CA ALA A 97 -10.68 -8.66 -12.80
C ALA A 97 -10.62 -7.85 -11.50
N SER A 98 -10.24 -6.58 -11.56
CA SER A 98 -10.17 -5.67 -10.40
C SER A 98 -11.52 -5.45 -9.73
N HIS A 99 -12.61 -5.38 -10.49
CA HIS A 99 -13.96 -5.22 -9.93
C HIS A 99 -14.42 -6.42 -9.09
N TRP A 100 -14.00 -7.63 -9.47
CA TRP A 100 -14.28 -8.82 -8.65
C TRP A 100 -13.56 -8.74 -7.31
N LEU A 101 -12.32 -8.26 -7.33
CA LEU A 101 -11.49 -8.12 -6.15
C LEU A 101 -12.04 -7.06 -5.19
N ASP A 102 -12.51 -5.92 -5.71
CA ASP A 102 -13.16 -4.88 -4.91
C ASP A 102 -14.36 -5.44 -4.13
N SER A 103 -15.10 -6.35 -4.74
CA SER A 103 -16.22 -7.03 -4.11
C SER A 103 -15.80 -7.95 -2.96
N ILE A 104 -14.57 -8.52 -3.00
CA ILE A 104 -14.00 -9.28 -1.89
C ILE A 104 -13.56 -8.34 -0.76
N TYR A 105 -12.85 -7.26 -1.08
CA TYR A 105 -12.38 -6.27 -0.12
C TYR A 105 -13.49 -5.80 0.81
N TRP A 106 -14.61 -5.34 0.26
CA TRP A 106 -15.76 -4.93 1.05
C TRP A 106 -16.25 -5.99 2.02
N ARG A 107 -16.15 -7.28 1.65
CA ARG A 107 -16.56 -8.41 2.49
C ARG A 107 -15.53 -8.76 3.56
N GLN A 108 -14.27 -8.38 3.35
CA GLN A 108 -13.21 -8.48 4.35
C GLN A 108 -13.30 -7.34 5.39
N ILE A 109 -13.75 -6.15 4.96
CA ILE A 109 -13.73 -4.95 5.80
C ILE A 109 -15.07 -4.68 6.46
N ASP A 110 -16.11 -4.42 5.69
CA ASP A 110 -17.44 -4.04 6.20
C ASP A 110 -18.60 -4.58 5.34
N PRO A 111 -19.00 -5.85 5.49
CA PRO A 111 -20.10 -6.43 4.73
C PRO A 111 -21.45 -5.73 4.94
N GLU A 112 -21.66 -5.09 6.10
CA GLU A 112 -22.87 -4.31 6.37
C GLU A 112 -22.83 -2.97 5.65
N GLY A 113 -21.66 -2.30 5.66
CA GLY A 113 -21.42 -1.09 4.87
C GLY A 113 -21.63 -1.31 3.39
N LEU A 114 -21.19 -2.45 2.84
CA LEU A 114 -21.43 -2.83 1.46
C LEU A 114 -22.94 -2.86 1.13
N LYS A 115 -23.77 -3.51 1.94
CA LYS A 115 -25.22 -3.57 1.72
C LYS A 115 -25.87 -2.19 1.72
N ILE A 116 -25.41 -1.32 2.62
CA ILE A 116 -25.88 0.06 2.69
C ILE A 116 -25.43 0.82 1.43
N TYR A 117 -24.16 0.73 1.05
CA TYR A 117 -23.60 1.34 -0.17
C TYR A 117 -24.41 0.95 -1.42
N GLN A 118 -24.62 -0.34 -1.65
CA GLN A 118 -25.37 -0.87 -2.79
C GLN A 118 -26.81 -0.33 -2.85
N THR A 119 -27.41 -0.02 -1.71
CA THR A 119 -28.75 0.58 -1.63
C THR A 119 -28.70 2.08 -1.92
N LEU A 120 -27.74 2.81 -1.33
CA LEU A 120 -27.68 4.26 -1.41
C LEU A 120 -27.13 4.77 -2.75
N VAL A 121 -26.22 4.04 -3.39
CA VAL A 121 -25.59 4.45 -4.67
C VAL A 121 -26.61 4.58 -5.81
N THR A 122 -27.74 3.88 -5.73
CA THR A 122 -28.83 3.97 -6.71
C THR A 122 -29.92 4.98 -6.33
N SER A 123 -29.78 5.65 -5.18
CA SER A 123 -30.77 6.62 -4.69
C SER A 123 -30.67 7.95 -5.47
N SER A 124 -31.83 8.58 -5.69
CA SER A 124 -31.88 9.95 -6.21
C SER A 124 -31.80 11.02 -5.11
N ASP A 125 -31.79 10.64 -3.85
CA ASP A 125 -31.65 11.54 -2.71
C ASP A 125 -30.21 12.06 -2.62
N PRO A 126 -29.98 13.40 -2.70
CA PRO A 126 -28.63 13.97 -2.63
C PRO A 126 -27.86 13.62 -1.36
N GLN A 127 -28.56 13.50 -0.21
CA GLN A 127 -27.91 13.11 1.05
C GLN A 127 -27.47 11.64 1.02
N ALA A 128 -28.31 10.76 0.46
CA ALA A 128 -27.95 9.36 0.26
C ALA A 128 -26.74 9.20 -0.66
N GLN A 129 -26.65 10.01 -1.72
CA GLN A 129 -25.48 10.01 -2.62
C GLN A 129 -24.19 10.47 -1.91
N LYS A 130 -24.27 11.49 -1.05
CA LYS A 130 -23.12 11.93 -0.24
C LYS A 130 -22.63 10.82 0.69
N VAL A 131 -23.54 10.14 1.37
CA VAL A 131 -23.20 9.01 2.25
C VAL A 131 -22.63 7.84 1.44
N ALA A 132 -23.22 7.50 0.29
CA ALA A 132 -22.69 6.47 -0.59
C ALA A 132 -21.27 6.80 -1.08
N ARG A 133 -21.01 8.05 -1.44
CA ARG A 133 -19.67 8.50 -1.83
C ARG A 133 -18.67 8.33 -0.68
N LEU A 134 -19.03 8.73 0.54
CA LEU A 134 -18.14 8.61 1.70
C LEU A 134 -17.90 7.15 2.07
N LEU A 135 -18.93 6.28 1.96
CA LEU A 135 -18.79 4.84 2.10
C LEU A 135 -17.80 4.28 1.07
N PHE A 136 -17.88 4.73 -0.18
CA PHE A 136 -16.96 4.28 -1.23
C PHE A 136 -15.53 4.76 -0.99
N ILE A 137 -15.33 6.03 -0.60
CA ILE A 137 -14.00 6.57 -0.29
C ILE A 137 -13.31 5.72 0.79
N ASN A 138 -14.03 5.34 1.84
CA ASN A 138 -13.45 4.62 2.98
C ASN A 138 -13.55 3.08 2.85
N GLY A 139 -14.30 2.54 1.89
CA GLY A 139 -14.59 1.10 1.83
C GLY A 139 -15.34 0.56 3.07
N SER A 140 -15.85 1.44 3.92
CA SER A 140 -16.45 1.11 5.20
C SER A 140 -17.29 2.25 5.76
N ARG A 141 -17.94 2.02 6.93
CA ARG A 141 -18.74 3.01 7.68
C ARG A 141 -17.90 3.93 8.59
N TRP A 142 -16.59 3.80 8.56
CA TRP A 142 -15.66 4.54 9.42
C TRP A 142 -14.72 5.43 8.60
N ASP A 143 -14.41 6.60 9.13
CA ASP A 143 -13.54 7.58 8.49
C ASP A 143 -12.08 7.26 8.81
N LEU A 144 -11.38 6.65 7.85
CA LEU A 144 -10.01 6.18 7.97
C LEU A 144 -8.99 7.32 8.17
N VAL A 145 -9.34 8.55 7.79
CA VAL A 145 -8.50 9.75 8.01
C VAL A 145 -8.90 10.55 9.25
N ASN A 146 -9.71 9.97 10.15
CA ASN A 146 -10.17 10.60 11.40
C ASN A 146 -10.31 9.58 12.54
N ASP A 147 -9.23 8.90 12.86
CA ASP A 147 -9.15 7.91 13.94
C ASP A 147 -10.23 6.81 13.83
N ASN A 148 -10.61 6.42 12.64
CA ASN A 148 -11.63 5.39 12.39
C ASN A 148 -12.99 5.68 13.07
N LYS A 149 -13.34 6.96 13.22
CA LYS A 149 -14.64 7.34 13.81
C LYS A 149 -15.79 6.98 12.89
N PRO A 150 -16.90 6.44 13.42
CA PRO A 150 -18.05 6.09 12.60
C PRO A 150 -18.74 7.36 12.07
N PHE A 151 -18.89 7.47 10.75
CA PHE A 151 -19.75 8.47 10.13
C PHE A 151 -21.15 7.90 9.82
N LEU A 152 -21.28 6.58 9.88
CA LEU A 152 -22.54 5.86 9.71
C LEU A 152 -22.70 4.81 10.81
N GLY A 153 -23.77 4.93 11.62
CA GLY A 153 -23.93 4.15 12.84
C GLY A 153 -23.26 4.79 14.05
N THR A 154 -23.00 4.00 15.09
CA THR A 154 -22.37 4.44 16.35
C THR A 154 -21.34 3.45 16.86
N GLU A 155 -21.25 2.30 16.23
CA GLU A 155 -20.33 1.26 16.66
C GLU A 155 -18.89 1.66 16.29
N PRO A 156 -17.94 1.48 17.20
CA PRO A 156 -16.52 1.63 16.86
C PRO A 156 -16.13 0.60 15.80
N MET A 157 -15.12 0.92 15.04
CA MET A 157 -14.57 -0.02 14.05
C MET A 157 -14.04 -1.26 14.76
N PRO A 158 -14.45 -2.48 14.35
CA PRO A 158 -13.92 -3.71 14.92
C PRO A 158 -12.42 -3.84 14.59
N PRO A 159 -11.55 -4.12 15.57
CA PRO A 159 -10.11 -4.23 15.31
C PRO A 159 -9.76 -5.35 14.31
N GLY A 160 -10.56 -6.42 14.26
CA GLY A 160 -10.38 -7.50 13.28
C GLY A 160 -11.29 -7.37 12.04
N ARG A 161 -11.88 -6.20 11.78
CA ARG A 161 -12.80 -6.00 10.65
C ARG A 161 -13.82 -7.16 10.57
N ALA A 162 -14.06 -7.69 9.34
CA ALA A 162 -14.86 -8.89 9.14
C ALA A 162 -14.03 -10.18 9.02
N PHE A 163 -12.72 -10.12 9.20
CA PHE A 163 -11.85 -11.32 9.18
C PHE A 163 -12.18 -12.31 10.30
N TYR A 164 -12.79 -11.82 11.39
CA TYR A 164 -13.10 -12.59 12.57
C TYR A 164 -14.56 -12.43 12.99
N PRO A 165 -15.12 -13.38 13.74
CA PRO A 165 -16.43 -13.23 14.35
C PRO A 165 -16.52 -11.96 15.19
N LYS A 166 -17.63 -11.23 15.07
CA LYS A 166 -17.88 -9.98 15.80
C LYS A 166 -17.70 -10.19 17.32
N GLY A 167 -16.90 -9.30 17.93
CA GLY A 167 -16.64 -9.30 19.38
C GLY A 167 -15.61 -10.33 19.86
N LEU A 168 -14.95 -11.04 18.95
CA LEU A 168 -13.83 -11.91 19.30
C LEU A 168 -12.61 -11.05 19.64
N THR A 169 -11.93 -11.39 20.78
CA THR A 169 -10.72 -10.67 21.20
C THR A 169 -9.46 -11.47 20.91
N ARG A 170 -8.29 -10.80 20.93
CA ARG A 170 -6.98 -11.45 20.78
C ARG A 170 -6.79 -12.52 21.84
N GLU A 171 -7.07 -12.22 23.11
CA GLU A 171 -6.91 -13.13 24.22
C GLU A 171 -7.77 -14.39 24.08
N GLN A 172 -8.99 -14.24 23.56
CA GLN A 172 -9.88 -15.39 23.31
C GLN A 172 -9.33 -16.27 22.18
N ILE A 173 -8.75 -15.69 21.15
CA ILE A 173 -8.10 -16.45 20.06
C ILE A 173 -6.87 -17.19 20.58
N GLU A 174 -6.01 -16.51 21.32
CA GLU A 174 -4.79 -17.08 21.89
C GLU A 174 -5.09 -18.24 22.86
N GLU A 175 -6.08 -18.07 23.74
CA GLU A 175 -6.51 -19.14 24.64
C GLU A 175 -7.14 -20.32 23.88
N TYR A 176 -7.99 -20.04 22.85
CA TYR A 176 -8.54 -21.09 22.00
C TYR A 176 -7.45 -21.90 21.30
N VAL A 177 -6.46 -21.22 20.69
CA VAL A 177 -5.34 -21.88 19.99
C VAL A 177 -4.44 -22.65 20.96
N LYS A 178 -4.26 -22.17 22.19
CA LYS A 178 -3.54 -22.89 23.24
C LYS A 178 -4.23 -24.20 23.61
N GLN A 179 -5.56 -24.20 23.66
CA GLN A 179 -6.38 -25.40 23.91
C GLN A 179 -6.47 -26.30 22.67
N HIS A 180 -6.34 -25.74 21.46
CA HIS A 180 -6.46 -26.44 20.19
C HIS A 180 -5.24 -26.16 19.29
N PRO A 181 -4.02 -26.65 19.62
CA PRO A 181 -2.78 -26.29 18.90
C PRO A 181 -2.82 -26.62 17.39
N GLY A 182 -3.57 -27.66 17.00
CA GLY A 182 -3.75 -28.05 15.59
C GLY A 182 -4.51 -27.02 14.76
N LYS A 183 -5.22 -26.07 15.39
CA LYS A 183 -5.96 -25.00 14.74
C LYS A 183 -5.12 -23.73 14.47
N LYS A 184 -3.92 -23.66 15.05
CA LYS A 184 -3.08 -22.47 14.95
C LYS A 184 -2.79 -22.09 13.50
N ALA A 185 -2.37 -23.03 12.67
CA ALA A 185 -1.98 -22.76 11.27
C ALA A 185 -3.13 -22.18 10.45
N GLU A 186 -4.36 -22.70 10.59
CA GLU A 186 -5.52 -22.19 9.86
C GLU A 186 -6.02 -20.83 10.38
N ILE A 187 -5.97 -20.61 11.71
CA ILE A 187 -6.45 -19.36 12.33
C ILE A 187 -5.45 -18.22 12.06
N TYR A 188 -4.14 -18.48 12.12
CA TYR A 188 -3.09 -17.50 11.87
C TYR A 188 -2.61 -17.45 10.41
N SER A 189 -3.25 -18.19 9.50
CA SER A 189 -2.99 -18.03 8.07
C SER A 189 -3.39 -16.62 7.61
N PRO A 190 -2.57 -15.91 6.81
CA PRO A 190 -2.93 -14.62 6.24
C PRO A 190 -4.11 -14.71 5.26
N TYR A 191 -4.40 -15.91 4.74
CA TYR A 191 -5.37 -16.15 3.65
C TYR A 191 -6.59 -16.95 4.14
N THR A 192 -7.08 -16.66 5.35
CA THR A 192 -8.31 -17.27 5.89
C THR A 192 -9.20 -16.25 6.58
N MET A 193 -10.51 -16.40 6.39
CA MET A 193 -11.52 -15.80 7.26
C MET A 193 -11.76 -16.73 8.45
N VAL A 194 -11.77 -16.21 9.68
CA VAL A 194 -12.11 -17.01 10.86
C VAL A 194 -13.61 -16.99 11.08
N GLU A 195 -14.24 -18.15 11.16
CA GLU A 195 -15.66 -18.33 11.41
C GLU A 195 -15.88 -19.05 12.74
N ARG A 196 -17.01 -18.76 13.38
CA ARG A 196 -17.47 -19.53 14.56
C ARG A 196 -18.51 -20.56 14.11
N ARG A 197 -18.22 -21.85 14.40
CA ARG A 197 -19.14 -22.97 14.15
C ARG A 197 -19.42 -23.68 15.46
N GLY A 198 -20.50 -23.28 16.14
CA GLY A 198 -20.76 -23.69 17.53
C GLY A 198 -19.67 -23.15 18.46
N GLU A 199 -18.98 -24.03 19.17
CA GLU A 199 -17.86 -23.69 20.05
C GLU A 199 -16.51 -23.59 19.30
N GLU A 200 -16.44 -24.02 18.03
CA GLU A 200 -15.21 -24.06 17.28
C GLU A 200 -14.94 -22.76 16.51
N LEU A 201 -13.65 -22.35 16.46
CA LEU A 201 -13.11 -21.40 15.50
C LEU A 201 -12.51 -22.16 14.31
N VAL A 202 -12.92 -21.77 13.10
CA VAL A 202 -12.52 -22.42 11.85
C VAL A 202 -11.94 -21.36 10.90
N GLY A 203 -10.71 -21.55 10.45
CA GLY A 203 -10.12 -20.74 9.37
C GLY A 203 -10.60 -21.24 8.01
N VAL A 204 -11.44 -20.45 7.33
CA VAL A 204 -11.93 -20.77 5.98
C VAL A 204 -11.00 -20.12 4.95
N PRO A 205 -10.28 -20.90 4.10
CA PRO A 205 -9.38 -20.37 3.09
C PRO A 205 -10.06 -19.37 2.15
N TYR A 206 -9.34 -18.34 1.73
CA TYR A 206 -9.89 -17.29 0.85
C TYR A 206 -10.39 -17.85 -0.47
N HIS A 207 -9.65 -18.78 -1.09
CA HIS A 207 -10.07 -19.43 -2.34
C HIS A 207 -11.39 -20.23 -2.20
N VAL A 208 -11.75 -20.66 -0.97
CA VAL A 208 -13.02 -21.31 -0.69
C VAL A 208 -14.10 -20.27 -0.39
N LYS A 209 -13.77 -19.32 0.50
CA LYS A 209 -14.71 -18.30 0.99
C LYS A 209 -15.21 -17.37 -0.11
N PHE A 210 -14.30 -16.97 -1.00
CA PHE A 210 -14.55 -15.99 -2.06
C PHE A 210 -14.59 -16.58 -3.46
N ARG A 211 -14.80 -17.89 -3.57
CA ARG A 211 -14.75 -18.64 -4.82
C ARG A 211 -15.58 -18.01 -5.94
N GLU A 212 -16.79 -17.55 -5.62
CA GLU A 212 -17.73 -16.92 -6.56
C GLU A 212 -17.15 -15.66 -7.26
N PHE A 213 -16.19 -14.97 -6.61
CA PHE A 213 -15.49 -13.79 -7.14
C PHE A 213 -14.14 -14.19 -7.77
N LEU A 214 -13.45 -15.15 -7.19
CA LEU A 214 -12.11 -15.54 -7.62
C LEU A 214 -12.11 -16.36 -8.92
N GLU A 215 -13.13 -17.18 -9.17
CA GLU A 215 -13.24 -17.95 -10.42
C GLU A 215 -13.38 -17.04 -11.66
N PRO A 216 -14.33 -16.08 -11.71
CA PRO A 216 -14.40 -15.15 -12.84
C PRO A 216 -13.18 -14.24 -12.94
N MET A 217 -12.61 -13.78 -11.82
CA MET A 217 -11.37 -13.01 -11.82
C MET A 217 -10.20 -13.79 -12.44
N ALA A 218 -9.99 -15.04 -12.04
CA ALA A 218 -8.95 -15.91 -12.62
C ALA A 218 -9.15 -16.14 -14.12
N LYS A 219 -10.40 -16.21 -14.57
CA LYS A 219 -10.73 -16.29 -15.99
C LYS A 219 -10.32 -15.01 -16.73
N ASP A 220 -10.67 -13.83 -16.20
CA ASP A 220 -10.32 -12.53 -16.81
C ASP A 220 -8.80 -12.36 -16.90
N LEU A 221 -8.03 -12.77 -15.87
CA LEU A 221 -6.55 -12.75 -15.91
C LEU A 221 -5.98 -13.69 -16.98
N ARG A 222 -6.56 -14.88 -17.18
CA ARG A 222 -6.13 -15.80 -18.25
C ARG A 222 -6.46 -15.23 -19.64
N GLU A 223 -7.62 -14.59 -19.80
CA GLU A 223 -7.97 -13.90 -21.04
C GLU A 223 -7.02 -12.73 -21.31
N ALA A 224 -6.67 -11.93 -20.29
CA ALA A 224 -5.65 -10.89 -20.41
C ALA A 224 -4.28 -11.46 -20.82
N ALA A 225 -3.89 -12.63 -20.29
CA ALA A 225 -2.64 -13.31 -20.65
C ALA A 225 -2.58 -13.73 -22.13
N GLU A 226 -3.71 -13.97 -22.81
CA GLU A 226 -3.76 -14.24 -24.25
C GLU A 226 -3.65 -12.96 -25.09
N LEU A 227 -3.87 -11.79 -24.47
CA LEU A 227 -3.88 -10.49 -25.14
C LEU A 227 -2.53 -9.76 -25.04
N THR A 228 -1.59 -10.21 -24.23
CA THR A 228 -0.24 -9.62 -24.19
C THR A 228 0.70 -10.31 -25.19
N ASP A 229 1.67 -9.56 -25.72
CA ASP A 229 2.77 -10.10 -26.51
C ASP A 229 4.00 -10.40 -25.63
N ASP A 230 4.02 -9.89 -24.38
CA ASP A 230 5.05 -10.20 -23.38
C ASP A 230 4.78 -11.56 -22.73
N GLN A 231 5.63 -12.54 -23.05
CA GLN A 231 5.45 -13.94 -22.61
C GLN A 231 5.73 -14.11 -21.11
N ASP A 232 6.61 -13.30 -20.53
CA ASP A 232 6.89 -13.34 -19.09
C ASP A 232 5.70 -12.75 -18.31
N PHE A 233 5.14 -11.66 -18.78
CA PHE A 233 3.91 -11.09 -18.21
C PHE A 233 2.72 -12.04 -18.38
N ALA A 234 2.55 -12.68 -19.55
CA ALA A 234 1.52 -13.69 -19.77
C ALA A 234 1.66 -14.87 -18.80
N LYS A 235 2.90 -15.36 -18.60
CA LYS A 235 3.20 -16.42 -17.63
C LYS A 235 2.83 -16.01 -16.21
N PHE A 236 3.22 -14.80 -15.80
CA PHE A 236 2.86 -14.27 -14.49
C PHE A 236 1.35 -14.20 -14.29
N LEU A 237 0.59 -13.65 -15.24
CA LEU A 237 -0.88 -13.56 -15.14
C LEU A 237 -1.54 -14.95 -14.99
N ARG A 238 -1.07 -15.97 -15.71
CA ARG A 238 -1.58 -17.35 -15.57
C ARG A 238 -1.29 -17.94 -14.19
N LEU A 239 -0.06 -17.77 -13.70
CA LEU A 239 0.31 -18.22 -12.35
C LEU A 239 -0.48 -17.47 -11.26
N ARG A 240 -0.72 -16.17 -11.44
CA ARG A 240 -1.54 -15.39 -10.53
C ARG A 240 -2.99 -15.85 -10.53
N ALA A 241 -3.54 -16.19 -11.69
CA ALA A 241 -4.87 -16.78 -11.80
C ALA A 241 -4.97 -18.12 -11.06
N ASP A 242 -3.92 -18.94 -11.09
CA ASP A 242 -3.86 -20.20 -10.34
C ASP A 242 -3.76 -19.94 -8.83
N ALA A 243 -2.92 -18.99 -8.41
CA ALA A 243 -2.73 -18.59 -7.02
C ALA A 243 -4.02 -18.13 -6.34
N LEU A 244 -4.84 -17.35 -7.05
CA LEU A 244 -6.16 -16.91 -6.58
C LEU A 244 -7.13 -18.07 -6.29
N LEU A 245 -6.94 -19.24 -6.92
CA LEU A 245 -7.82 -20.39 -6.76
C LEU A 245 -7.29 -21.43 -5.76
N ASN A 246 -6.10 -21.21 -5.17
CA ASN A 246 -5.50 -22.14 -4.22
C ASN A 246 -4.79 -21.50 -3.03
N ASP A 247 -4.72 -20.14 -2.96
CA ASP A 247 -4.03 -19.33 -1.95
C ASP A 247 -2.49 -19.55 -1.90
N ASP A 248 -1.87 -20.16 -2.93
CA ASP A 248 -0.42 -20.28 -3.03
C ASP A 248 0.14 -19.22 -4.00
N TYR A 249 0.50 -18.08 -3.43
CA TYR A 249 1.01 -16.92 -4.20
C TYR A 249 2.49 -17.03 -4.55
N TYR A 250 3.26 -17.91 -3.87
CA TYR A 250 4.71 -17.99 -4.02
C TYR A 250 5.19 -18.16 -5.47
N PRO A 251 4.66 -19.10 -6.30
CA PRO A 251 5.12 -19.25 -7.68
C PRO A 251 4.83 -18.01 -8.55
N SER A 252 3.69 -17.37 -8.35
CA SER A 252 3.33 -16.16 -9.08
C SER A 252 4.14 -14.95 -8.66
N ASP A 253 4.46 -14.80 -7.37
CA ASP A 253 5.29 -13.71 -6.85
C ASP A 253 6.73 -13.81 -7.34
N ILE A 254 7.30 -15.02 -7.40
CA ILE A 254 8.61 -15.24 -8.01
C ILE A 254 8.61 -14.84 -9.50
N ALA A 255 7.58 -15.23 -10.25
CA ALA A 255 7.46 -14.85 -11.66
C ALA A 255 7.26 -13.34 -11.85
N TRP A 256 6.56 -12.69 -10.93
CA TRP A 256 6.36 -11.25 -10.90
C TRP A 256 7.66 -10.47 -10.67
N LEU A 257 8.49 -10.92 -9.73
CA LEU A 257 9.81 -10.33 -9.46
C LEU A 257 10.81 -10.55 -10.61
N ASP A 258 10.60 -11.58 -11.44
CA ASP A 258 11.43 -11.85 -12.60
C ASP A 258 11.10 -10.99 -13.84
N LEU A 259 9.98 -10.24 -13.83
CA LEU A 259 9.63 -9.30 -14.90
C LEU A 259 10.70 -8.21 -15.02
N LYS A 260 11.15 -7.97 -16.25
CA LYS A 260 12.20 -6.97 -16.54
C LYS A 260 11.63 -5.82 -17.36
N ASN A 261 11.49 -4.66 -16.73
CA ASN A 261 10.99 -3.45 -17.37
C ASN A 261 9.68 -3.67 -18.14
N PRO A 262 8.67 -4.31 -17.56
CA PRO A 262 7.43 -4.61 -18.27
C PRO A 262 6.72 -3.30 -18.65
N LYS A 263 6.10 -3.26 -19.85
CA LYS A 263 5.24 -2.14 -20.27
C LYS A 263 3.98 -2.07 -19.41
N PHE A 264 3.45 -3.22 -19.03
CA PHE A 264 2.28 -3.38 -18.17
C PHE A 264 2.65 -4.20 -16.96
N ASP A 265 2.10 -3.83 -15.81
CA ASP A 265 2.20 -4.62 -14.60
C ASP A 265 0.86 -4.62 -13.85
N VAL A 266 0.70 -5.48 -12.88
CA VAL A 266 -0.50 -5.54 -12.05
C VAL A 266 -0.18 -5.96 -10.63
N ILE A 267 -0.97 -5.42 -9.69
CA ILE A 267 -1.08 -5.95 -8.33
C ILE A 267 -2.46 -6.60 -8.23
N PHE A 268 -2.51 -7.91 -7.95
CA PHE A 268 -3.74 -8.67 -7.74
C PHE A 268 -3.48 -9.76 -6.69
N ALA A 269 -3.49 -9.39 -5.43
CA ALA A 269 -3.27 -10.34 -4.35
C ALA A 269 -3.68 -9.76 -2.99
N PRO A 270 -3.84 -10.60 -1.97
CA PRO A 270 -3.94 -10.16 -0.58
C PRO A 270 -2.52 -10.00 -0.02
N TYR A 271 -2.02 -8.78 0.08
CA TYR A 271 -0.68 -8.50 0.55
C TYR A 271 -0.64 -7.79 1.89
N GLU A 272 -1.37 -6.70 2.05
CA GLU A 272 -1.26 -5.83 3.20
C GLU A 272 -2.12 -6.31 4.38
N THR A 273 -1.59 -6.16 5.60
CA THR A 273 -2.24 -6.62 6.83
C THR A 273 -2.68 -5.48 7.75
N TYR A 274 -2.62 -4.23 7.29
CA TYR A 274 -2.95 -3.03 8.07
C TYR A 274 -4.40 -3.00 8.57
N ASP A 275 -5.32 -3.69 7.90
CA ASP A 275 -6.73 -3.78 8.31
C ASP A 275 -6.99 -4.79 9.44
N ASP A 276 -6.02 -5.63 9.79
CA ASP A 276 -6.13 -6.57 10.90
C ASP A 276 -5.48 -6.03 12.18
N ASP A 277 -6.11 -5.06 12.83
CA ASP A 277 -5.66 -4.52 14.13
C ASP A 277 -5.80 -5.56 15.27
N LEU A 278 -6.48 -6.69 15.02
CA LEU A 278 -6.70 -7.71 16.05
C LEU A 278 -5.49 -8.61 16.25
N LEU A 279 -4.97 -9.22 15.19
CA LEU A 279 -3.78 -10.08 15.25
C LEU A 279 -2.62 -9.57 14.40
N GLY A 280 -2.89 -8.73 13.39
CA GLY A 280 -1.89 -8.22 12.44
C GLY A 280 -1.44 -9.27 11.41
N VAL A 281 -2.31 -10.24 11.06
CA VAL A 281 -1.94 -11.37 10.21
C VAL A 281 -2.80 -11.53 8.95
N LYS A 282 -4.05 -11.06 8.95
CA LYS A 282 -4.96 -11.24 7.81
C LYS A 282 -4.65 -10.26 6.70
N ALA A 283 -4.44 -10.77 5.51
CA ALA A 283 -4.13 -9.95 4.35
C ALA A 283 -5.40 -9.54 3.60
N THR A 284 -5.44 -8.27 3.20
CA THR A 284 -6.53 -7.65 2.46
C THR A 284 -6.25 -7.72 0.95
N TYR A 285 -7.27 -7.98 0.15
CA TYR A 285 -7.13 -7.96 -1.30
C TYR A 285 -7.03 -6.52 -1.83
N GLY A 286 -5.97 -6.27 -2.59
CA GLY A 286 -5.74 -5.03 -3.34
C GLY A 286 -5.48 -5.30 -4.82
N ALA A 287 -5.89 -4.36 -5.68
CA ALA A 287 -5.63 -4.41 -7.12
C ALA A 287 -5.16 -3.06 -7.67
N ALA A 288 -4.18 -3.13 -8.57
CA ALA A 288 -3.78 -2.02 -9.44
C ALA A 288 -3.51 -2.54 -10.85
N VAL A 289 -4.00 -1.83 -11.85
CA VAL A 289 -3.61 -1.99 -13.26
C VAL A 289 -2.61 -0.90 -13.56
N LEU A 290 -1.45 -1.26 -14.10
CA LEU A 290 -0.27 -0.41 -14.17
C LEU A 290 0.26 -0.31 -15.60
N ILE A 291 0.66 0.89 -15.99
CA ILE A 291 1.32 1.19 -17.27
C ILE A 291 2.64 1.89 -16.95
N ARG A 292 3.74 1.37 -17.48
CA ARG A 292 5.09 1.91 -17.23
C ARG A 292 5.21 3.35 -17.72
N ASN A 293 5.72 4.21 -16.84
CA ASN A 293 6.14 5.55 -17.21
C ASN A 293 7.61 5.51 -17.65
N GLU A 294 7.82 5.52 -18.96
CA GLU A 294 9.14 5.37 -19.57
C GLU A 294 10.11 6.51 -19.23
N GLU A 295 9.61 7.72 -19.12
CA GLU A 295 10.42 8.90 -18.83
C GLU A 295 10.97 8.84 -17.41
N GLU A 296 10.08 8.63 -16.44
CA GLU A 296 10.46 8.56 -15.02
C GLU A 296 11.28 7.31 -14.69
N SER A 297 11.00 6.19 -15.37
CA SER A 297 11.80 4.98 -15.23
C SER A 297 13.25 5.17 -15.67
N LYS A 298 13.52 6.03 -16.67
CA LYS A 298 14.90 6.40 -17.07
C LYS A 298 15.59 7.26 -16.02
N LYS A 299 14.87 8.18 -15.37
CA LYS A 299 15.38 8.97 -14.24
C LYS A 299 15.76 8.06 -13.07
N LEU A 300 14.86 7.15 -12.70
CA LEU A 300 15.11 6.15 -11.66
C LEU A 300 16.36 5.30 -11.95
N ALA A 301 16.49 4.77 -13.16
CA ALA A 301 17.67 4.00 -13.57
C ALA A 301 18.98 4.82 -13.44
N THR A 302 18.89 6.13 -13.67
CA THR A 302 20.02 7.04 -13.46
C THR A 302 20.39 7.12 -11.98
N TYR A 303 19.44 7.26 -11.07
CA TYR A 303 19.70 7.29 -9.63
C TYR A 303 20.29 5.97 -9.14
N GLN A 304 19.70 4.85 -9.52
CA GLN A 304 20.17 3.51 -9.13
C GLN A 304 21.63 3.26 -9.52
N LYS A 305 22.09 3.77 -10.65
CA LYS A 305 23.48 3.65 -11.12
C LYS A 305 24.49 4.21 -10.10
N TYR A 306 24.12 5.25 -9.35
CA TYR A 306 25.01 5.94 -8.42
C TYR A 306 24.85 5.50 -6.96
N VAL A 307 23.92 4.59 -6.67
CA VAL A 307 23.69 4.05 -5.30
C VAL A 307 24.97 3.57 -4.63
N PRO A 308 25.88 2.79 -5.28
CA PRO A 308 27.14 2.39 -4.66
C PRO A 308 28.00 3.57 -4.23
N ALA A 309 28.12 4.59 -5.07
CA ALA A 309 28.94 5.75 -4.78
C ALA A 309 28.34 6.63 -3.67
N ILE A 310 27.02 6.75 -3.62
CA ILE A 310 26.30 7.44 -2.54
C ILE A 310 26.50 6.69 -1.22
N GLN A 311 26.38 5.35 -1.20
CA GLN A 311 26.64 4.51 -0.03
C GLN A 311 28.07 4.71 0.51
N ASP A 312 29.07 4.75 -0.37
CA ASP A 312 30.45 4.99 0.01
C ASP A 312 30.71 6.41 0.55
N ALA A 313 29.87 7.37 0.14
CA ALA A 313 29.98 8.76 0.56
C ALA A 313 29.20 9.09 1.84
N LEU A 314 28.42 8.15 2.39
CA LEU A 314 27.63 8.40 3.61
C LEU A 314 28.49 8.91 4.75
N PRO A 315 27.99 9.88 5.55
CA PRO A 315 28.75 10.56 6.61
C PRO A 315 28.88 9.70 7.88
N VAL A 316 29.25 8.43 7.73
CA VAL A 316 29.48 7.45 8.81
C VAL A 316 30.80 6.72 8.61
N PRO A 317 31.40 6.15 9.69
CA PRO A 317 32.60 5.34 9.59
C PRO A 317 32.44 4.16 8.62
N ALA A 318 33.54 3.72 8.00
CA ALA A 318 33.51 2.63 7.02
C ALA A 318 32.99 1.30 7.58
N GLU A 319 33.19 1.04 8.87
CA GLU A 319 32.68 -0.15 9.56
C GLU A 319 31.16 -0.17 9.68
N ASP A 320 30.49 0.98 9.54
CA ASP A 320 29.03 1.12 9.60
C ASP A 320 28.39 1.10 8.21
N ARG A 321 29.19 0.94 7.16
CA ARG A 321 28.72 0.76 5.79
C ARG A 321 28.71 -0.73 5.46
N PRO A 322 27.62 -1.29 4.89
CA PRO A 322 27.62 -2.68 4.47
C PRO A 322 28.71 -2.91 3.40
N SER A 323 29.50 -3.97 3.59
CA SER A 323 30.59 -4.34 2.66
C SER A 323 30.09 -4.94 1.34
N LYS A 324 28.80 -5.32 1.28
CA LYS A 324 28.14 -5.82 0.09
C LYS A 324 26.74 -5.22 0.03
N GLN A 325 26.38 -4.68 -1.11
CA GLN A 325 25.00 -4.34 -1.41
C GLN A 325 24.15 -5.60 -1.30
N GLY A 326 23.01 -5.50 -0.63
CA GLY A 326 21.95 -6.47 -0.72
C GLY A 326 21.49 -6.66 -2.16
N HIS A 327 20.59 -7.59 -2.42
CA HIS A 327 19.96 -7.73 -3.73
C HIS A 327 19.34 -6.39 -4.13
N SER A 328 19.68 -5.91 -5.34
CA SER A 328 19.04 -4.72 -5.88
C SER A 328 17.54 -5.00 -6.03
N THR A 329 16.72 -4.36 -5.22
CA THR A 329 15.26 -4.46 -5.33
C THR A 329 14.84 -3.85 -6.67
N PRO A 330 14.09 -4.58 -7.52
CA PRO A 330 13.47 -3.99 -8.70
C PRO A 330 12.62 -2.78 -8.29
N MET A 331 12.76 -1.69 -9.02
CA MET A 331 12.01 -0.45 -8.78
C MET A 331 11.41 0.00 -10.10
N GLU A 332 10.13 0.36 -10.09
CA GLU A 332 9.40 0.73 -11.30
C GLU A 332 8.55 1.97 -11.04
N VAL A 333 8.54 2.89 -12.00
CA VAL A 333 7.62 4.05 -11.98
C VAL A 333 6.50 3.77 -12.96
N MET A 334 5.29 3.69 -12.44
CA MET A 334 4.09 3.31 -13.17
C MET A 334 3.00 4.38 -13.04
N ASP A 335 2.18 4.52 -14.06
CA ASP A 335 0.88 5.16 -13.95
C ASP A 335 -0.17 4.09 -13.65
N ALA A 336 -1.04 4.33 -12.68
CA ALA A 336 -2.13 3.44 -12.32
C ALA A 336 -3.47 4.01 -12.84
N PRO A 337 -3.92 3.66 -14.04
CA PRO A 337 -5.20 4.10 -14.58
C PRO A 337 -6.41 3.52 -13.86
N PHE A 338 -6.22 2.44 -13.09
CA PHE A 338 -7.26 1.85 -12.27
C PHE A 338 -6.70 1.17 -11.02
N ARG A 339 -7.39 1.34 -9.89
CA ARG A 339 -7.10 0.67 -8.61
C ARG A 339 -8.41 0.29 -7.92
N SER A 340 -8.39 -0.76 -7.12
CA SER A 340 -9.54 -1.23 -6.34
C SER A 340 -9.10 -2.01 -5.09
N GLY A 341 -10.06 -2.41 -4.27
CA GLY A 341 -9.79 -3.06 -3.00
C GLY A 341 -8.99 -2.17 -2.07
N ASP A 342 -8.05 -2.71 -1.33
CA ASP A 342 -7.18 -1.98 -0.40
C ASP A 342 -6.50 -0.76 -1.06
N LEU A 343 -6.02 -0.92 -2.29
CA LEU A 343 -5.40 0.17 -3.06
C LEU A 343 -6.39 1.22 -3.61
N GLY A 344 -7.69 0.96 -3.57
CA GLY A 344 -8.74 1.82 -4.13
C GLY A 344 -9.54 2.60 -3.11
N HIS A 345 -9.41 2.27 -1.83
CA HIS A 345 -10.16 2.87 -0.72
C HIS A 345 -9.22 3.48 0.33
N GLY A 346 -9.74 4.37 1.14
CA GLY A 346 -9.00 5.02 2.21
C GLY A 346 -7.86 5.90 1.70
N TYR A 347 -6.72 5.75 2.35
CA TYR A 347 -5.49 6.46 2.01
C TYR A 347 -4.96 6.04 0.64
N GLN A 348 -4.62 7.02 -0.20
CA GLN A 348 -4.14 6.75 -1.56
C GLN A 348 -2.60 6.64 -1.57
N ALA A 349 -2.07 5.43 -1.43
CA ALA A 349 -0.63 5.18 -1.50
C ALA A 349 -0.02 5.69 -2.80
N VAL A 350 1.20 6.24 -2.73
CA VAL A 350 2.00 6.68 -3.91
C VAL A 350 3.10 5.69 -4.26
N ALA A 351 3.35 4.73 -3.39
CA ALA A 351 4.29 3.63 -3.63
C ALA A 351 3.86 2.38 -2.86
N ASP A 352 4.28 1.21 -3.35
CA ASP A 352 4.17 -0.08 -2.68
C ASP A 352 5.49 -0.84 -2.75
N ASN A 353 5.77 -1.67 -1.74
CA ASN A 353 6.95 -2.53 -1.66
C ASN A 353 6.52 -3.97 -1.38
N LEU A 354 6.38 -4.78 -2.40
CA LEU A 354 5.74 -6.09 -2.39
C LEU A 354 6.62 -7.18 -3.03
N PRO A 355 6.34 -8.48 -2.82
CA PRO A 355 5.36 -9.07 -1.91
C PRO A 355 5.80 -9.07 -0.45
N ASN A 356 4.88 -9.39 0.49
CA ASN A 356 5.15 -9.43 1.94
C ASN A 356 5.50 -10.85 2.45
N ASP A 357 6.03 -11.74 1.61
CA ASP A 357 6.43 -13.10 2.00
C ASP A 357 7.91 -13.15 2.39
N ALA A 358 8.20 -13.47 3.65
CA ALA A 358 9.58 -13.54 4.17
C ALA A 358 10.48 -14.53 3.41
N ARG A 359 9.92 -15.61 2.84
CA ARG A 359 10.67 -16.59 2.01
C ARG A 359 11.14 -15.93 0.72
N ILE A 360 10.27 -15.13 0.10
CA ILE A 360 10.56 -14.41 -1.14
C ILE A 360 11.57 -13.29 -0.85
N HIS A 361 11.40 -12.55 0.25
CA HIS A 361 12.38 -11.54 0.68
C HIS A 361 13.78 -12.12 0.81
N GLN A 362 13.91 -13.32 1.37
CA GLN A 362 15.20 -14.00 1.52
C GLN A 362 15.77 -14.48 0.18
N GLU A 363 14.93 -14.94 -0.75
CA GLU A 363 15.37 -15.54 -2.01
C GLU A 363 15.61 -14.50 -3.10
N LYS A 364 14.72 -13.52 -3.24
CA LYS A 364 14.68 -12.56 -4.37
C LYS A 364 14.58 -11.09 -3.95
N GLY A 365 14.22 -10.81 -2.71
CA GLY A 365 13.88 -9.45 -2.28
C GLY A 365 12.43 -9.09 -2.57
N THR A 366 12.19 -7.82 -2.89
CA THR A 366 10.87 -7.24 -3.16
C THR A 366 10.91 -6.43 -4.46
N LYS A 367 9.75 -5.97 -4.93
CA LYS A 367 9.60 -4.98 -6.00
C LYS A 367 8.96 -3.72 -5.43
N LYS A 368 9.56 -2.56 -5.70
CA LYS A 368 9.00 -1.26 -5.35
C LYS A 368 8.32 -0.66 -6.57
N ILE A 369 7.07 -0.28 -6.44
CA ILE A 369 6.27 0.34 -7.50
C ILE A 369 5.85 1.73 -7.04
N PHE A 370 6.13 2.75 -7.86
CA PHE A 370 5.71 4.13 -7.63
C PHE A 370 4.53 4.45 -8.53
N PHE A 371 3.46 4.94 -7.95
CA PHE A 371 2.25 5.37 -8.67
C PHE A 371 2.35 6.86 -9.03
N LYS A 372 3.01 7.16 -10.16
CA LYS A 372 3.34 8.54 -10.53
C LYS A 372 2.12 9.45 -10.60
N ASN A 373 1.05 9.02 -11.26
CA ASN A 373 -0.16 9.80 -11.40
C ASN A 373 -0.85 10.12 -10.05
N PHE A 374 -0.70 9.26 -9.04
CA PHE A 374 -1.17 9.54 -7.68
C PHE A 374 -0.25 10.51 -6.94
N GLY A 375 1.07 10.38 -7.13
CA GLY A 375 2.04 11.35 -6.62
C GLY A 375 1.82 12.74 -7.20
N ASP A 376 1.64 12.84 -8.52
CA ASP A 376 1.34 14.11 -9.20
C ASP A 376 0.07 14.76 -8.66
N ALA A 377 -1.01 13.99 -8.52
CA ALA A 377 -2.28 14.47 -7.98
C ALA A 377 -2.14 14.93 -6.51
N ARG A 378 -1.39 14.18 -5.69
CA ARG A 378 -1.11 14.58 -4.31
C ARG A 378 -0.38 15.92 -4.26
N VAL A 379 0.65 16.10 -5.07
CA VAL A 379 1.41 17.35 -5.12
C VAL A 379 0.51 18.51 -5.56
N GLU A 380 -0.22 18.36 -6.66
CA GLU A 380 -1.05 19.41 -7.22
C GLU A 380 -2.17 19.85 -6.28
N TYR A 381 -2.86 18.91 -5.63
CA TYR A 381 -4.09 19.20 -4.88
C TYR A 381 -3.90 19.27 -3.35
N VAL A 382 -2.76 18.85 -2.83
CA VAL A 382 -2.50 18.85 -1.37
C VAL A 382 -1.22 19.59 -1.02
N VAL A 383 -0.05 19.16 -1.56
CA VAL A 383 1.26 19.70 -1.13
C VAL A 383 1.45 21.14 -1.60
N MET A 384 1.18 21.43 -2.89
CA MET A 384 1.29 22.79 -3.42
C MET A 384 0.35 23.78 -2.70
N PRO A 385 -0.96 23.48 -2.51
CA PRO A 385 -1.84 24.36 -1.73
C PRO A 385 -1.37 24.58 -0.29
N LEU A 386 -0.80 23.58 0.37
CA LEU A 386 -0.20 23.74 1.69
C LEU A 386 1.02 24.66 1.65
N ALA A 387 1.91 24.47 0.67
CA ALA A 387 3.05 25.34 0.47
C ALA A 387 2.63 26.79 0.22
N GLU A 388 1.67 27.05 -0.64
CA GLU A 388 1.13 28.38 -0.93
C GLU A 388 0.54 29.06 0.33
N ARG A 389 -0.08 28.27 1.22
CA ARG A 389 -0.67 28.77 2.46
C ARG A 389 0.38 29.03 3.54
N LEU A 390 1.40 28.17 3.67
CA LEU A 390 2.30 28.11 4.81
C LEU A 390 3.70 28.65 4.51
N MET A 391 4.16 28.59 3.27
CA MET A 391 5.50 29.04 2.87
C MET A 391 5.47 30.42 2.21
N ARG A 392 6.63 31.05 2.14
CA ARG A 392 6.80 32.33 1.45
C ARG A 392 6.52 32.16 -0.05
N PRO A 393 5.70 33.04 -0.68
CA PRO A 393 5.21 32.85 -2.05
C PRO A 393 6.30 32.64 -3.12
N ASP A 394 7.45 33.35 -2.99
CA ASP A 394 8.59 33.21 -3.91
C ASP A 394 9.26 31.84 -3.82
N GLN A 395 9.07 31.08 -2.73
CA GLN A 395 9.55 29.72 -2.59
C GLN A 395 8.47 28.67 -2.85
N ALA A 396 7.23 28.92 -2.42
CA ALA A 396 6.13 27.98 -2.65
C ALA A 396 6.00 27.56 -4.14
N GLN A 397 6.28 28.47 -5.08
CA GLN A 397 6.29 28.19 -6.51
C GLN A 397 7.35 27.17 -6.97
N HIS A 398 8.33 26.85 -6.12
CA HIS A 398 9.35 25.83 -6.40
C HIS A 398 8.88 24.41 -6.05
N VAL A 399 7.73 24.24 -5.44
CA VAL A 399 7.15 22.89 -5.22
C VAL A 399 6.72 22.31 -6.54
N THR A 400 7.28 21.15 -6.90
CA THR A 400 6.97 20.47 -8.16
C THR A 400 6.79 18.96 -7.96
N ALA A 401 5.93 18.35 -8.78
CA ALA A 401 5.73 16.91 -8.76
C ALA A 401 7.01 16.13 -9.12
N ASP A 402 7.85 16.68 -10.00
CA ASP A 402 9.12 16.06 -10.38
C ASP A 402 10.15 16.06 -9.23
N ALA A 403 10.22 17.14 -8.45
CA ALA A 403 11.08 17.19 -7.27
C ALA A 403 10.55 16.28 -6.15
N TYR A 404 9.23 16.25 -5.96
CA TYR A 404 8.57 15.34 -5.02
C TYR A 404 8.84 13.87 -5.37
N LEU A 405 8.65 13.49 -6.63
CA LEU A 405 8.96 12.14 -7.09
C LEU A 405 10.43 11.79 -6.90
N ALA A 406 11.35 12.72 -7.22
CA ALA A 406 12.78 12.50 -7.00
C ALA A 406 13.10 12.24 -5.52
N SER A 407 12.47 12.97 -4.60
CA SER A 407 12.60 12.76 -3.14
C SER A 407 12.05 11.39 -2.75
N THR A 408 10.86 11.01 -3.20
CA THR A 408 10.24 9.70 -2.93
C THR A 408 11.09 8.55 -3.47
N LEU A 409 11.62 8.66 -4.71
CA LEU A 409 12.50 7.64 -5.29
C LEU A 409 13.78 7.46 -4.47
N MET A 410 14.39 8.55 -4.04
CA MET A 410 15.60 8.49 -3.24
C MET A 410 15.36 8.06 -1.80
N HIS A 411 14.21 8.39 -1.20
CA HIS A 411 13.76 7.84 0.08
C HIS A 411 13.71 6.31 0.01
N GLU A 412 13.03 5.76 -0.99
CA GLU A 412 12.94 4.31 -1.15
C GLU A 412 14.29 3.62 -1.44
N ILE A 413 15.19 4.29 -2.16
CA ILE A 413 16.57 3.83 -2.33
C ILE A 413 17.30 3.86 -0.98
N ALA A 414 17.08 4.90 -0.19
CA ALA A 414 17.78 5.15 1.06
C ALA A 414 17.41 4.16 2.18
N HIS A 415 16.25 3.49 2.11
CA HIS A 415 15.97 2.34 2.98
C HIS A 415 17.03 1.23 2.87
N GLY A 416 17.63 1.06 1.70
CA GLY A 416 18.73 0.11 1.48
C GLY A 416 20.12 0.63 1.82
N LEU A 417 20.24 1.89 2.25
CA LEU A 417 21.50 2.55 2.56
C LEU A 417 21.72 2.65 4.08
N GLY A 418 23.01 2.75 4.48
CA GLY A 418 23.38 2.87 5.88
C GLY A 418 23.72 1.54 6.54
N PRO A 419 23.72 1.47 7.89
CA PRO A 419 24.09 0.28 8.65
C PRO A 419 23.13 -0.89 8.42
N ALA A 420 23.68 -2.10 8.25
CA ALA A 420 22.84 -3.31 8.14
C ALA A 420 22.50 -3.93 9.51
N PHE A 421 23.28 -3.59 10.56
CA PHE A 421 23.13 -4.09 11.93
C PHE A 421 23.61 -3.03 12.92
N ALA A 422 22.99 -3.02 14.09
CA ALA A 422 23.49 -2.26 15.22
C ALA A 422 24.71 -2.93 15.85
N ARG A 423 25.71 -2.13 16.23
CA ARG A 423 26.88 -2.55 17.01
C ARG A 423 26.61 -2.25 18.49
N THR A 424 26.04 -3.19 19.20
CA THR A 424 25.78 -3.06 20.63
C THR A 424 26.96 -3.55 21.47
N PRO A 425 27.04 -3.25 22.77
CA PRO A 425 28.06 -3.81 23.67
C PRO A 425 28.07 -5.35 23.71
N SER A 426 26.93 -5.99 23.40
CA SER A 426 26.77 -7.46 23.34
C SER A 426 27.11 -8.06 21.97
N GLY A 427 27.48 -7.23 20.97
CA GLY A 427 27.77 -7.66 19.62
C GLY A 427 26.84 -7.06 18.58
N ARG A 428 26.77 -7.67 17.38
CA ARG A 428 25.83 -7.28 16.34
C ARG A 428 24.40 -7.67 16.72
N ALA A 429 23.46 -6.74 16.55
CA ALA A 429 22.03 -6.95 16.79
C ALA A 429 21.21 -6.43 15.60
N ASP A 430 20.00 -6.93 15.45
CA ASP A 430 19.01 -6.31 14.55
C ASP A 430 18.70 -4.89 15.04
N ILE A 431 18.66 -3.92 14.14
CA ILE A 431 18.44 -2.51 14.48
C ILE A 431 17.06 -2.32 15.12
N ARG A 432 16.03 -3.00 14.60
CA ARG A 432 14.65 -2.93 15.13
C ARG A 432 14.57 -3.46 16.56
N GLU A 433 15.26 -4.56 16.86
CA GLU A 433 15.31 -5.10 18.20
C GLU A 433 16.07 -4.18 19.16
N ALA A 434 17.17 -3.59 18.71
CA ALA A 434 18.00 -2.71 19.53
C ALA A 434 17.28 -1.39 19.86
N ILE A 435 16.70 -0.73 18.86
CA ILE A 435 16.01 0.56 18.99
C ILE A 435 14.62 0.38 19.64
N GLY A 436 13.86 -0.65 19.23
CA GLY A 436 12.53 -0.93 19.77
C GLY A 436 11.43 -0.04 19.14
N PRO A 437 10.47 0.50 19.95
CA PRO A 437 9.25 1.14 19.45
C PRO A 437 9.46 2.34 18.51
N LEU A 438 10.57 3.04 18.63
CA LEU A 438 10.89 4.21 17.78
C LEU A 438 11.56 3.82 16.46
N ASN A 439 11.82 2.54 16.22
CA ASN A 439 12.52 2.11 15.01
C ASN A 439 11.81 2.52 13.73
N ALA A 440 10.48 2.43 13.68
CA ALA A 440 9.74 2.82 12.49
C ALA A 440 9.98 4.30 12.14
N SER A 441 9.79 5.22 13.09
CA SER A 441 10.03 6.64 12.84
C SER A 441 11.51 6.98 12.60
N LEU A 442 12.45 6.24 13.20
CA LEU A 442 13.88 6.42 12.94
C LEU A 442 14.25 5.98 11.51
N GLU A 443 13.72 4.85 11.05
CA GLU A 443 13.97 4.31 9.72
C GLU A 443 13.38 5.23 8.62
N GLU A 444 12.15 5.74 8.82
CA GLU A 444 11.53 6.70 7.90
C GLU A 444 12.35 8.01 7.83
N ALA A 445 12.72 8.56 8.98
CA ALA A 445 13.56 9.76 9.03
C ALA A 445 14.93 9.53 8.38
N LYS A 446 15.53 8.35 8.58
CA LYS A 446 16.79 8.00 7.92
C LYS A 446 16.60 7.91 6.41
N ALA A 447 15.52 7.31 5.94
CA ALA A 447 15.24 7.19 4.52
C ALA A 447 15.04 8.57 3.86
N ASP A 448 14.26 9.45 4.47
CA ASP A 448 14.05 10.82 4.01
C ASP A 448 15.37 11.60 3.92
N VAL A 449 16.10 11.66 5.02
CA VAL A 449 17.30 12.50 5.14
C VAL A 449 18.48 11.97 4.32
N VAL A 450 18.67 10.63 4.27
CA VAL A 450 19.71 10.01 3.43
C VAL A 450 19.31 10.11 1.95
N GLY A 451 18.03 10.06 1.63
CA GLY A 451 17.52 10.34 0.29
C GLY A 451 17.86 11.76 -0.17
N MET A 452 17.61 12.76 0.69
CA MET A 452 17.99 14.15 0.43
C MET A 452 19.50 14.35 0.32
N TYR A 453 20.28 13.66 1.16
CA TYR A 453 21.75 13.62 1.05
C TYR A 453 22.18 13.06 -0.30
N GLY A 454 21.54 11.98 -0.76
CA GLY A 454 21.80 11.36 -2.06
C GLY A 454 21.47 12.27 -3.23
N LEU A 455 20.33 12.99 -3.20
CA LEU A 455 19.98 13.98 -4.23
C LEU A 455 21.01 15.12 -4.31
N LYS A 456 21.43 15.63 -3.16
CA LYS A 456 22.51 16.61 -3.11
C LYS A 456 23.83 16.06 -3.67
N TRP A 457 24.19 14.82 -3.32
CA TRP A 457 25.36 14.14 -3.87
C TRP A 457 25.31 14.07 -5.40
N LEU A 458 24.16 13.72 -5.99
CA LEU A 458 23.94 13.69 -7.44
C LEU A 458 24.14 15.08 -8.09
N VAL A 459 23.71 16.14 -7.41
CA VAL A 459 23.93 17.52 -7.88
C VAL A 459 25.41 17.91 -7.79
N ASP A 460 26.09 17.62 -6.68
CA ASP A 460 27.51 17.92 -6.47
C ASP A 460 28.40 17.21 -7.49
N HIS A 461 27.95 16.05 -8.00
CA HIS A 461 28.66 15.28 -9.02
C HIS A 461 28.14 15.53 -10.46
N THR A 462 27.37 16.60 -10.66
CA THR A 462 26.86 17.04 -11.98
C THR A 462 25.96 16.01 -12.69
N VAL A 463 25.37 15.06 -11.96
CA VAL A 463 24.36 14.12 -12.47
C VAL A 463 23.00 14.82 -12.58
N LEU A 464 22.70 15.67 -11.60
CA LEU A 464 21.54 16.57 -11.63
C LEU A 464 21.99 18.03 -11.73
N PRO A 465 21.22 18.90 -12.42
CA PRO A 465 21.52 20.33 -12.47
C PRO A 465 21.43 20.99 -11.09
N LYS A 466 22.32 21.95 -10.81
CA LYS A 466 22.35 22.67 -9.53
C LYS A 466 21.06 23.46 -9.27
N GLU A 467 20.43 23.91 -10.32
CA GLU A 467 19.16 24.67 -10.32
C GLU A 467 18.00 23.87 -9.74
N ARG A 468 18.13 22.55 -9.66
CA ARG A 468 17.14 21.66 -9.06
C ARG A 468 17.09 21.71 -7.52
N LEU A 469 18.17 22.13 -6.85
CA LEU A 469 18.21 22.13 -5.37
C LEU A 469 17.10 22.96 -4.70
N PRO A 470 16.76 24.17 -5.17
CA PRO A 470 15.64 24.92 -4.61
C PRO A 470 14.31 24.17 -4.70
N GLU A 471 14.02 23.52 -5.85
CA GLU A 471 12.79 22.72 -6.04
C GLU A 471 12.78 21.51 -5.09
N ILE A 472 13.88 20.78 -5.00
CA ILE A 472 14.04 19.59 -4.16
C ILE A 472 13.84 19.95 -2.68
N TYR A 473 14.55 20.95 -2.17
CA TYR A 473 14.47 21.34 -0.76
C TYR A 473 13.12 21.94 -0.40
N THR A 474 12.52 22.70 -1.30
CA THR A 474 11.20 23.29 -1.04
C THR A 474 10.11 22.24 -1.05
N SER A 475 10.13 21.29 -2.01
CA SER A 475 9.16 20.19 -2.08
C SER A 475 9.27 19.26 -0.87
N TYR A 476 10.49 18.98 -0.41
CA TYR A 476 10.75 18.20 0.80
C TYR A 476 10.14 18.85 2.05
N VAL A 477 10.39 20.14 2.27
CA VAL A 477 9.82 20.88 3.43
C VAL A 477 8.30 21.03 3.31
N ALA A 478 7.76 21.15 2.09
CA ALA A 478 6.33 21.27 1.87
C ALA A 478 5.57 19.97 2.22
N ASP A 479 6.20 18.79 2.03
CA ASP A 479 5.60 17.51 2.38
C ASP A 479 5.41 17.34 3.90
N PHE A 480 6.30 17.90 4.72
CA PHE A 480 6.14 17.91 6.17
C PHE A 480 4.78 18.45 6.61
N PHE A 481 4.30 19.52 5.97
CA PHE A 481 3.00 20.12 6.31
C PHE A 481 1.82 19.19 6.00
N ARG A 482 2.00 18.24 5.06
CA ARG A 482 1.01 17.21 4.78
C ARG A 482 1.07 16.11 5.81
N SER A 483 2.23 15.48 5.99
CA SER A 483 2.38 14.24 6.75
C SER A 483 2.05 14.44 8.23
N VAL A 484 2.47 15.56 8.84
CA VAL A 484 2.17 15.85 10.24
C VAL A 484 0.66 16.07 10.52
N ARG A 485 -0.18 16.24 9.49
CA ARG A 485 -1.65 16.33 9.64
C ARG A 485 -2.29 14.97 9.94
N PHE A 486 -1.59 13.86 9.67
CA PHE A 486 -2.03 12.51 10.06
C PHE A 486 -1.69 12.17 11.51
N GLY A 487 -0.83 12.96 12.16
CA GLY A 487 -0.43 12.85 13.55
C GLY A 487 1.04 12.45 13.72
N VAL A 488 1.66 13.00 14.76
CA VAL A 488 3.08 12.74 15.09
C VAL A 488 3.31 11.36 15.74
N GLY A 489 2.27 10.62 16.02
CA GLY A 489 2.35 9.22 16.51
C GLY A 489 2.45 8.19 15.38
N GLU A 490 2.20 8.59 14.15
CA GLU A 490 2.38 7.78 12.95
C GLU A 490 3.86 7.84 12.52
N ALA A 491 4.39 6.79 11.86
CA ALA A 491 5.82 6.65 11.60
C ALA A 491 6.39 7.82 10.79
N HIS A 492 5.78 8.16 9.66
CA HIS A 492 6.20 9.30 8.82
C HIS A 492 5.94 10.65 9.52
N GLY A 493 4.75 10.81 10.14
CA GLY A 493 4.45 12.05 10.86
C GLY A 493 5.39 12.33 12.03
N GLY A 494 5.85 11.29 12.72
CA GLY A 494 6.87 11.36 13.76
C GLY A 494 8.27 11.67 13.22
N ALA A 495 8.64 11.04 12.11
CA ALA A 495 9.89 11.27 11.39
C ALA A 495 10.00 12.71 10.91
N GLU A 496 9.04 13.15 10.11
CA GLU A 496 9.04 14.49 9.50
C GLU A 496 8.87 15.62 10.55
N MET A 497 8.18 15.35 11.67
CA MET A 497 8.13 16.32 12.76
C MET A 497 9.50 16.51 13.42
N MET A 498 10.24 15.42 13.61
CA MET A 498 11.61 15.47 14.13
C MET A 498 12.53 16.22 13.16
N GLU A 499 12.46 15.93 11.87
CA GLU A 499 13.23 16.58 10.82
C GLU A 499 12.95 18.08 10.75
N PHE A 500 11.68 18.46 10.72
CA PHE A 500 11.24 19.86 10.73
C PHE A 500 11.81 20.65 11.91
N ASN A 501 11.74 20.11 13.12
CA ASN A 501 12.23 20.78 14.32
C ASN A 501 13.76 20.89 14.32
N TYR A 502 14.46 19.82 13.89
CA TYR A 502 15.91 19.86 13.77
C TYR A 502 16.36 20.90 12.73
N LEU A 503 15.78 20.87 11.53
CA LEU A 503 16.09 21.83 10.46
C LEU A 503 15.77 23.26 10.88
N SER A 504 14.73 23.45 11.69
CA SER A 504 14.38 24.75 12.25
C SER A 504 15.42 25.23 13.28
N GLU A 505 15.90 24.35 14.16
CA GLU A 505 16.98 24.66 15.13
C GLU A 505 18.28 25.05 14.41
N GLN A 506 18.61 24.37 13.28
CA GLN A 506 19.77 24.71 12.45
C GLN A 506 19.56 25.97 11.61
N GLY A 507 18.36 26.54 11.59
CA GLY A 507 17.99 27.69 10.78
C GLY A 507 17.94 27.40 9.28
N ALA A 508 17.83 26.12 8.90
CA ALA A 508 17.58 25.67 7.53
C ALA A 508 16.12 25.84 7.13
N VAL A 509 15.20 25.76 8.10
CA VAL A 509 13.80 26.15 7.99
C VAL A 509 13.54 27.28 8.99
N GLN A 510 12.90 28.37 8.57
CA GLN A 510 12.68 29.53 9.42
C GLN A 510 11.25 30.05 9.23
N LEU A 511 10.66 30.55 10.30
CA LEU A 511 9.37 31.24 10.25
C LEU A 511 9.59 32.77 10.31
N LEU A 512 9.42 33.42 9.19
CA LEU A 512 9.74 34.85 9.03
C LEU A 512 8.51 35.66 8.62
N ALA A 513 8.49 36.97 8.95
CA ALA A 513 7.48 37.89 8.41
C ALA A 513 7.58 37.94 6.88
N ALA A 514 6.48 37.69 6.20
CA ALA A 514 6.43 37.68 4.72
C ALA A 514 6.18 39.12 4.22
N PRO A 515 7.02 39.65 3.32
CA PRO A 515 6.77 40.97 2.72
C PRO A 515 5.47 40.99 1.92
N GLY A 516 4.66 42.03 2.12
CA GLY A 516 3.44 42.25 1.35
C GLY A 516 2.21 41.42 1.75
N THR A 517 2.33 40.57 2.75
CA THR A 517 1.21 39.82 3.31
C THR A 517 0.82 40.32 4.68
N MET A 518 -0.47 40.62 4.84
CA MET A 518 -1.04 41.04 6.15
C MET A 518 -1.97 39.94 6.63
N ASP A 519 -1.95 39.65 7.90
CA ASP A 519 -2.95 38.81 8.54
C ASP A 519 -4.24 39.62 8.65
N GLU A 520 -5.31 39.17 8.03
CA GLU A 520 -6.59 39.89 7.98
C GLU A 520 -7.23 40.04 9.37
N ASN A 521 -6.89 39.18 10.33
CA ASN A 521 -7.47 39.18 11.67
C ASN A 521 -6.67 40.04 12.66
N THR A 522 -5.34 40.06 12.53
CA THR A 522 -4.46 40.76 13.48
C THR A 522 -3.95 42.10 12.96
N GLY A 523 -4.00 42.32 11.64
CA GLY A 523 -3.40 43.49 10.99
C GLY A 523 -1.86 43.48 10.96
N ASP A 524 -1.25 42.41 11.46
CA ASP A 524 0.20 42.22 11.44
C ASP A 524 0.67 41.57 10.12
N ARG A 525 1.97 41.65 9.86
CA ARG A 525 2.55 40.92 8.73
C ARG A 525 2.42 39.41 8.98
N SER A 526 1.76 38.71 8.09
CA SER A 526 1.67 37.25 8.21
C SER A 526 3.05 36.61 8.16
N ARG A 527 3.27 35.63 9.03
CA ARG A 527 4.51 34.86 9.04
C ARG A 527 4.40 33.66 8.08
N ARG A 528 5.50 33.32 7.42
CA ARG A 528 5.58 32.21 6.46
C ARG A 528 6.88 31.44 6.67
N TYR A 529 6.83 30.15 6.44
CA TYR A 529 8.04 29.31 6.45
C TYR A 529 8.91 29.62 5.24
N VAL A 530 10.22 29.59 5.48
CA VAL A 530 11.25 29.91 4.50
C VAL A 530 12.33 28.83 4.58
N VAL A 531 12.70 28.27 3.46
CA VAL A 531 13.84 27.36 3.34
C VAL A 531 15.12 28.18 3.09
N ASN A 532 16.09 28.01 3.97
CA ASN A 532 17.42 28.61 3.77
C ASN A 532 18.28 27.63 2.97
N TYR A 533 18.36 27.84 1.66
CA TYR A 533 19.07 26.95 0.73
C TYR A 533 20.58 26.84 1.02
N ASP A 534 21.19 27.85 1.63
CA ASP A 534 22.61 27.84 1.99
C ASP A 534 22.88 26.96 3.21
N LYS A 535 21.92 26.86 4.14
CA LYS A 535 22.05 26.04 5.36
C LYS A 535 21.56 24.60 5.21
N MET A 536 20.64 24.34 4.28
CA MET A 536 20.08 23.00 4.05
C MET A 536 21.16 21.92 3.84
N PRO A 537 22.19 22.13 2.99
CA PRO A 537 23.18 21.09 2.73
C PRO A 537 23.92 20.59 3.97
N GLU A 538 24.33 21.52 4.83
CA GLU A 538 25.02 21.19 6.08
C GLU A 538 24.07 20.54 7.09
N ALA A 539 22.88 21.09 7.25
CA ALA A 539 21.86 20.57 8.16
C ALA A 539 21.46 19.12 7.79
N ILE A 540 21.19 18.84 6.51
CA ILE A 540 20.91 17.48 6.00
C ILE A 540 22.10 16.53 6.27
N THR A 541 23.33 16.95 5.98
CA THR A 541 24.51 16.11 6.19
C THR A 541 24.69 15.75 7.67
N ASN A 542 24.51 16.73 8.57
CA ASN A 542 24.63 16.51 10.01
C ASN A 542 23.49 15.64 10.55
N LEU A 543 22.28 15.82 10.05
CA LEU A 543 21.12 14.99 10.43
C LEU A 543 21.30 13.56 9.93
N ALA A 544 21.71 13.36 8.68
CA ALA A 544 22.04 12.04 8.14
C ALA A 544 23.07 11.31 9.00
N LYS A 545 24.15 12.00 9.38
CA LYS A 545 25.16 11.45 10.29
C LYS A 545 24.57 11.03 11.62
N GLN A 546 23.70 11.85 12.21
CA GLN A 546 23.08 11.56 13.50
C GLN A 546 22.17 10.33 13.43
N LEU A 547 21.26 10.27 12.46
CA LEU A 547 20.31 9.17 12.31
C LEU A 547 21.04 7.84 12.01
N LEU A 548 21.98 7.85 11.08
CA LEU A 548 22.82 6.70 10.76
C LEU A 548 23.65 6.24 11.97
N THR A 549 24.09 7.17 12.84
CA THR A 549 24.81 6.82 14.08
C THR A 549 23.89 6.13 15.09
N LEU A 550 22.64 6.59 15.24
CA LEU A 550 21.66 5.96 16.11
C LEU A 550 21.37 4.51 15.67
N GLU A 551 21.21 4.28 14.37
CA GLU A 551 21.06 2.94 13.81
C GLU A 551 22.33 2.08 14.01
N ALA A 552 23.51 2.63 13.69
CA ALA A 552 24.76 1.91 13.80
C ALA A 552 25.08 1.47 15.23
N THR A 553 24.69 2.25 16.23
CA THR A 553 24.92 1.96 17.64
C THR A 553 23.79 1.15 18.29
N GLY A 554 22.56 1.22 17.73
CA GLY A 554 21.38 0.64 18.37
C GLY A 554 21.08 1.23 19.75
N ASP A 555 21.48 2.49 19.96
CA ASP A 555 21.31 3.16 21.25
C ASP A 555 19.87 3.67 21.40
N ARG A 556 19.05 2.82 22.01
CA ARG A 556 17.65 3.10 22.28
C ARG A 556 17.46 4.37 23.12
N SER A 557 18.26 4.55 24.17
CA SER A 557 18.12 5.70 25.06
C SER A 557 18.48 7.00 24.37
N ALA A 558 19.52 6.99 23.52
CA ALA A 558 19.86 8.15 22.69
C ALA A 558 18.77 8.46 21.66
N THR A 559 18.15 7.41 21.08
CA THR A 559 17.03 7.56 20.14
C THR A 559 15.80 8.15 20.84
N GLU A 560 15.43 7.63 22.00
CA GLU A 560 14.32 8.18 22.82
C GLU A 560 14.58 9.65 23.16
N ALA A 561 15.77 10.01 23.63
CA ALA A 561 16.14 11.40 23.93
C ALA A 561 16.10 12.31 22.69
N TRP A 562 16.46 11.79 21.51
CA TRP A 562 16.43 12.53 20.26
C TRP A 562 14.99 12.86 19.83
N PHE A 563 14.10 11.86 19.82
CA PHE A 563 12.68 12.07 19.48
C PHE A 563 11.93 12.86 20.56
N ASP A 564 12.28 12.73 21.85
CA ASP A 564 11.75 13.57 22.92
C ASP A 564 12.07 15.05 22.73
N LYS A 565 13.26 15.34 22.19
CA LYS A 565 13.68 16.71 21.87
C LYS A 565 12.99 17.27 20.64
N TYR A 566 12.92 16.50 19.56
CA TYR A 566 12.52 17.01 18.24
C TYR A 566 11.14 16.53 17.75
N GLY A 567 10.54 15.48 18.33
CA GLY A 567 9.28 14.90 17.84
C GLY A 567 8.00 15.66 18.24
N LYS A 568 8.09 16.80 18.92
CA LYS A 568 6.90 17.54 19.41
C LYS A 568 6.48 18.60 18.42
N MET A 569 5.19 18.64 18.09
CA MET A 569 4.66 19.68 17.21
C MET A 569 4.71 21.06 17.90
N PRO A 570 5.38 22.06 17.31
CA PRO A 570 5.38 23.42 17.82
C PRO A 570 3.97 24.01 17.79
N GLU A 571 3.61 24.76 18.86
CA GLU A 571 2.29 25.38 18.95
C GLU A 571 2.00 26.31 17.75
N GLU A 572 3.00 27.02 17.28
CA GLU A 572 2.88 27.93 16.15
C GLU A 572 2.59 27.18 14.83
N LEU A 573 3.25 26.02 14.58
CA LEU A 573 2.94 25.17 13.44
C LEU A 573 1.51 24.61 13.57
N GLN A 574 1.12 24.16 14.75
CA GLN A 574 -0.22 23.65 15.00
C GLN A 574 -1.31 24.69 14.69
N GLN A 575 -1.10 25.95 15.10
CA GLN A 575 -2.01 27.05 14.81
C GLN A 575 -2.07 27.35 13.31
N MET A 576 -0.94 27.35 12.61
CA MET A 576 -0.89 27.57 11.16
C MET A 576 -1.58 26.44 10.38
N LEU A 577 -1.36 25.18 10.78
CA LEU A 577 -2.05 24.02 10.21
C LEU A 577 -3.56 24.04 10.44
N ALA A 578 -4.01 24.55 11.58
CA ALA A 578 -5.44 24.75 11.83
C ALA A 578 -6.10 25.71 10.82
N GLY A 579 -5.33 26.62 10.21
CA GLY A 579 -5.75 27.49 9.11
C GLY A 579 -5.77 26.85 7.73
N THR A 580 -5.47 25.54 7.62
CA THR A 580 -5.44 24.81 6.33
C THR A 580 -6.53 23.73 6.21
N ARG A 581 -7.59 23.81 7.03
CA ARG A 581 -8.67 22.81 7.05
C ARG A 581 -9.46 22.74 5.76
N ASP A 582 -9.45 23.80 4.96
CA ASP A 582 -10.05 23.89 3.62
C ASP A 582 -9.20 23.18 2.54
N ILE A 583 -7.95 22.86 2.84
CA ILE A 583 -7.08 22.08 1.94
C ILE A 583 -7.30 20.59 2.24
N PRO A 584 -7.57 19.77 1.21
CA PRO A 584 -7.79 18.35 1.39
C PRO A 584 -6.57 17.65 2.04
N VAL A 585 -6.80 16.52 2.66
CA VAL A 585 -5.72 15.68 3.23
C VAL A 585 -5.23 14.66 2.20
N ASP A 586 -6.11 14.26 1.26
CA ASP A 586 -5.77 13.32 0.19
C ASP A 586 -6.67 13.52 -1.04
N VAL A 587 -6.43 12.75 -2.11
CA VAL A 587 -7.22 12.74 -3.33
C VAL A 587 -8.25 11.60 -3.33
N GLU A 588 -9.38 11.81 -4.02
CA GLU A 588 -10.32 10.76 -4.40
C GLU A 588 -10.12 10.48 -5.90
N PRO A 589 -9.60 9.31 -6.28
CA PRO A 589 -9.36 9.01 -7.68
C PRO A 589 -10.67 8.79 -8.44
N ILE A 590 -10.83 9.48 -9.55
CA ILE A 590 -11.92 9.28 -10.50
C ILE A 590 -11.32 8.62 -11.74
N PHE A 591 -11.59 7.33 -11.89
CA PHE A 591 -11.09 6.56 -13.03
C PHE A 591 -11.99 6.69 -14.26
N SER A 592 -11.41 6.55 -15.46
CA SER A 592 -12.15 6.51 -16.73
C SER A 592 -13.00 5.24 -16.91
N PHE A 593 -12.78 4.25 -16.06
CA PHE A 593 -13.52 3.00 -16.04
C PHE A 593 -14.69 3.07 -15.05
N PRO A 594 -15.82 2.38 -15.31
CA PRO A 594 -16.98 2.41 -14.42
C PRO A 594 -16.65 1.81 -13.06
N LYS A 595 -17.18 2.39 -11.99
CA LYS A 595 -17.12 1.81 -10.65
C LYS A 595 -18.18 0.70 -10.53
N THR A 596 -17.75 -0.53 -10.31
CA THR A 596 -18.66 -1.67 -10.16
C THR A 596 -18.29 -2.50 -8.94
N VAL A 597 -19.08 -2.43 -7.88
CA VAL A 597 -19.01 -3.34 -6.72
C VAL A 597 -20.15 -4.34 -6.81
N ARG A 598 -19.85 -5.64 -6.90
CA ARG A 598 -20.81 -6.74 -7.13
C ARG A 598 -21.21 -7.47 -5.87
#